data_5d5a8026eef7392a795614d62547d6c2
#
_entry.id   5d5a8026eef7392a795614d62547d6c2
#
_cell.length_a   1.000
_cell.length_b   1.000
_cell.length_c   1.000
_cell.angle_alpha   90.00
_cell.angle_beta   90.00
_cell.angle_gamma   90.00
#
_symmetry.space_group_name_H-M   'P 1'
#
loop_
_entity.id
_entity.type
_entity.pdbx_description
1 polymer ?
#
loop_
_entity_poly.entity_id
_entity_poly.type
_entity_poly.pdbx_seq_one_letter_code
_entity_poly.pdbx_strand_id
1 'polypeptide(L)'
;IPQPKDPELQPLAGDLRALLRSLDAERRFADDATISWTPDALRRLLRTELRGDQVIVVSNREPYMHMSAEGGIEIRRPASGLVTAVEPVMRACSGTWIAHGSGTADREAADKQGRVRVPPDHPEYTLRRIWLTETEETGYYYGFANEGLWPLCHIAHVRPLFRTSDWQQYLSVNQRFADAVAEEAHGDDPVVLVQDYHFALLPAMIRNILPKATVITFWHIPWPNPESFGICPWREELLSGMLGSTILGFHTRFHCKNFLETVDRYLETRIEHESSTISRQGMLTLVENYPISLQWPSPWQDTQPSVPDCRLLVQQSLGLSGETLIGLGVDRLDYTKGILERISAVERFLELHPEMAGRFVFIQIAAPSRSALEEYQAFDTRV
;
A
#
# COMPACT_ATOMS: atom_id res chain seq x y z
N ILE A 1 -1.18 38.24 10.94
CA ILE A 1 -1.86 39.50 10.63
C ILE A 1 -2.96 39.66 11.66
N PRO A 2 -3.02 40.77 12.43
CA PRO A 2 -4.10 41.03 13.39
C PRO A 2 -5.45 41.08 12.65
N GLN A 3 -6.54 40.73 13.35
CA GLN A 3 -7.87 40.81 12.77
C GLN A 3 -8.22 42.29 12.53
N PRO A 4 -8.60 42.68 11.30
CA PRO A 4 -9.07 44.05 11.07
C PRO A 4 -10.35 44.32 11.85
N LYS A 5 -10.45 45.51 12.41
CA LYS A 5 -11.66 45.97 13.15
C LYS A 5 -12.80 46.28 12.19
N ASP A 6 -12.50 46.50 10.91
CA ASP A 6 -13.48 46.81 9.88
C ASP A 6 -14.04 45.52 9.27
N PRO A 7 -15.36 45.28 9.31
CA PRO A 7 -16.01 44.10 8.76
C PRO A 7 -15.78 43.92 7.25
N GLU A 8 -15.67 45.02 6.48
CA GLU A 8 -15.44 44.94 5.03
C GLU A 8 -14.03 44.46 4.66
N LEU A 9 -13.07 44.58 5.59
CA LEU A 9 -11.70 44.11 5.38
C LEU A 9 -11.46 42.67 5.87
N GLN A 10 -12.42 42.02 6.50
CA GLN A 10 -12.29 40.68 7.04
C GLN A 10 -12.09 39.61 5.93
N PRO A 11 -12.82 39.63 4.79
CA PRO A 11 -12.59 38.71 3.69
C PRO A 11 -11.17 38.84 3.14
N LEU A 12 -10.73 40.06 2.85
CA LEU A 12 -9.39 40.35 2.32
C LEU A 12 -8.28 39.90 3.29
N ALA A 13 -8.47 40.06 4.59
CA ALA A 13 -7.53 39.54 5.59
C ALA A 13 -7.56 38.03 5.72
N GLY A 14 -8.69 37.39 5.38
CA GLY A 14 -8.82 35.95 5.24
C GLY A 14 -7.99 35.42 4.06
N ASP A 15 -8.18 36.01 2.89
CA ASP A 15 -7.48 35.64 1.65
C ASP A 15 -5.97 35.89 1.79
N LEU A 16 -5.55 37.00 2.38
CA LEU A 16 -4.13 37.27 2.60
C LEU A 16 -3.47 36.27 3.57
N ARG A 17 -4.21 35.82 4.60
CA ARG A 17 -3.73 34.79 5.52
C ARG A 17 -3.63 33.42 4.81
N ALA A 18 -4.58 33.10 3.94
CA ALA A 18 -4.55 31.88 3.13
C ALA A 18 -3.34 31.90 2.17
N LEU A 19 -3.12 33.03 1.49
CA LEU A 19 -1.98 33.24 0.60
C LEU A 19 -0.63 33.13 1.36
N LEU A 20 -0.52 33.75 2.54
CA LEU A 20 0.69 33.67 3.35
C LEU A 20 0.96 32.23 3.85
N ARG A 21 -0.09 31.47 4.20
CA ARG A 21 0.07 30.05 4.54
C ARG A 21 0.52 29.23 3.34
N SER A 22 -0.02 29.51 2.15
CA SER A 22 0.40 28.85 0.91
C SER A 22 1.86 29.14 0.59
N LEU A 23 2.27 30.42 0.70
CA LEU A 23 3.68 30.82 0.48
C LEU A 23 4.63 30.26 1.55
N ASP A 24 4.20 30.15 2.80
CA ASP A 24 4.99 29.51 3.86
C ASP A 24 5.08 27.97 3.62
N ALA A 25 4.02 27.35 3.13
CA ALA A 25 4.05 25.95 2.72
C ALA A 25 4.99 25.74 1.53
N GLU A 26 4.91 26.57 0.48
CA GLU A 26 5.83 26.53 -0.67
C GLU A 26 7.29 26.76 -0.27
N ARG A 27 7.57 27.69 0.64
CA ARG A 27 8.92 27.90 1.19
C ARG A 27 9.41 26.69 1.98
N ARG A 28 8.57 26.09 2.82
CA ARG A 28 8.90 24.85 3.54
C ARG A 28 9.18 23.72 2.57
N PHE A 29 8.38 23.56 1.50
CA PHE A 29 8.63 22.57 0.45
C PHE A 29 9.93 22.86 -0.32
N ALA A 30 10.29 24.10 -0.56
CA ALA A 30 11.57 24.46 -1.20
C ALA A 30 12.77 24.16 -0.28
N ASP A 31 12.65 24.43 1.02
CA ASP A 31 13.65 24.06 2.03
C ASP A 31 13.69 22.53 2.25
N ASP A 32 12.54 21.84 2.19
CA ASP A 32 12.44 20.37 2.29
C ASP A 32 13.07 19.64 1.10
N ALA A 33 13.14 20.24 -0.08
CA ALA A 33 13.86 19.67 -1.24
C ALA A 33 15.37 19.49 -0.98
N THR A 34 15.90 20.13 0.05
CA THR A 34 17.29 19.97 0.52
C THR A 34 17.43 19.02 1.72
N ILE A 35 16.31 18.55 2.31
CA ILE A 35 16.34 17.65 3.46
C ILE A 35 16.65 16.23 2.96
N SER A 36 17.78 15.71 3.37
CA SER A 36 18.04 14.27 3.27
C SER A 36 17.12 13.52 4.23
N TRP A 37 16.15 12.78 3.70
CA TRP A 37 15.22 11.96 4.47
C TRP A 37 15.94 10.77 5.11
N THR A 38 16.52 10.99 6.26
CA THR A 38 17.12 9.95 7.08
C THR A 38 16.13 9.47 8.15
N PRO A 39 16.30 8.26 8.72
CA PRO A 39 15.48 7.82 9.85
C PRO A 39 15.44 8.80 11.01
N ASP A 40 16.54 9.52 11.28
CA ASP A 40 16.59 10.52 12.34
C ASP A 40 15.86 11.81 11.98
N ALA A 41 15.88 12.22 10.71
CA ALA A 41 15.09 13.36 10.24
C ALA A 41 13.59 13.03 10.35
N LEU A 42 13.18 11.81 9.96
CA LEU A 42 11.83 11.33 10.12
C LEU A 42 11.40 11.29 11.60
N ARG A 43 12.24 10.75 12.50
CA ARG A 43 11.97 10.74 13.95
C ARG A 43 11.80 12.15 14.52
N ARG A 44 12.62 13.10 14.10
CA ARG A 44 12.47 14.51 14.50
C ARG A 44 11.15 15.09 14.04
N LEU A 45 10.82 14.93 12.75
CA LEU A 45 9.57 15.41 12.17
C LEU A 45 8.36 14.87 12.93
N LEU A 46 8.31 13.56 13.15
CA LEU A 46 7.22 12.91 13.87
C LEU A 46 7.07 13.44 15.31
N ARG A 47 8.20 13.72 16.00
CA ARG A 47 8.15 14.29 17.36
C ARG A 47 7.71 15.76 17.38
N THR A 48 8.12 16.55 16.39
CA THR A 48 7.82 17.99 16.36
C THR A 48 6.44 18.27 15.81
N GLU A 49 6.04 17.61 14.73
CA GLU A 49 4.77 17.88 14.03
C GLU A 49 3.61 17.07 14.63
N LEU A 50 3.83 15.79 14.94
CA LEU A 50 2.80 14.95 15.57
C LEU A 50 2.80 15.05 17.11
N ARG A 51 3.72 15.82 17.70
CA ARG A 51 3.78 16.11 19.15
C ARG A 51 3.68 14.87 20.07
N GLY A 52 4.07 13.71 19.57
CA GLY A 52 3.94 12.44 20.26
C GLY A 52 2.59 11.73 20.07
N ASP A 53 1.77 12.18 19.12
CA ASP A 53 0.54 11.51 18.73
C ASP A 53 0.81 10.06 18.33
N GLN A 54 -0.10 9.19 18.69
CA GLN A 54 0.02 7.77 18.38
C GLN A 54 -0.17 7.52 16.89
N VAL A 55 0.75 6.77 16.29
CA VAL A 55 0.64 6.30 14.91
C VAL A 55 0.24 4.82 14.90
N ILE A 56 -0.85 4.50 14.21
CA ILE A 56 -1.33 3.14 13.98
C ILE A 56 -1.30 2.88 12.47
N VAL A 57 -0.63 1.80 12.05
CA VAL A 57 -0.67 1.34 10.66
C VAL A 57 -1.60 0.14 10.56
N VAL A 58 -2.40 0.10 9.51
CA VAL A 58 -3.25 -1.05 9.20
C VAL A 58 -2.94 -1.55 7.80
N SER A 59 -2.57 -2.83 7.67
CA SER A 59 -2.37 -3.49 6.38
C SER A 59 -2.84 -4.95 6.43
N ASN A 60 -3.14 -5.53 5.26
CA ASN A 60 -3.49 -6.95 5.23
C ASN A 60 -2.28 -7.83 5.57
N ARG A 61 -1.11 -7.53 4.98
CA ARG A 61 0.11 -8.32 5.17
C ARG A 61 0.93 -7.80 6.34
N GLU A 62 1.33 -8.72 7.23
CA GLU A 62 2.22 -8.45 8.34
C GLU A 62 3.69 -8.29 7.89
N PRO A 63 4.51 -7.49 8.62
CA PRO A 63 5.92 -7.29 8.31
C PRO A 63 6.83 -8.47 8.72
N TYR A 64 6.41 -9.27 9.69
CA TYR A 64 7.13 -10.44 10.22
C TYR A 64 6.18 -11.60 10.41
N MET A 65 6.50 -12.75 9.83
CA MET A 65 5.76 -14.00 9.96
C MET A 65 6.56 -14.98 10.80
N HIS A 66 5.94 -15.61 11.77
CA HIS A 66 6.55 -16.67 12.56
C HIS A 66 6.07 -18.03 12.00
N MET A 67 7.02 -18.82 11.54
CA MET A 67 6.77 -20.11 10.91
C MET A 67 7.29 -21.23 11.79
N SER A 68 6.52 -22.30 11.92
CA SER A 68 6.99 -23.52 12.58
C SER A 68 8.04 -24.21 11.71
N ALA A 69 9.21 -24.53 12.28
CA ALA A 69 10.30 -25.23 11.63
C ALA A 69 10.84 -26.35 12.55
N GLU A 70 11.63 -27.29 12.00
CA GLU A 70 12.17 -28.43 12.77
C GLU A 70 13.03 -28.01 13.98
N GLY A 71 13.64 -26.81 13.94
CA GLY A 71 14.47 -26.25 15.02
C GLY A 71 13.77 -25.25 15.94
N GLY A 72 12.45 -25.07 15.81
CA GLY A 72 11.69 -24.08 16.56
C GLY A 72 10.95 -23.08 15.66
N ILE A 73 10.82 -21.82 16.08
CA ILE A 73 10.14 -20.78 15.30
C ILE A 73 11.15 -20.05 14.42
N GLU A 74 10.96 -20.12 13.11
CA GLU A 74 11.66 -19.33 12.11
C GLU A 74 10.91 -18.03 11.82
N ILE A 75 11.61 -16.90 11.75
CA ILE A 75 11.01 -15.62 11.40
C ILE A 75 11.29 -15.31 9.93
N ARG A 76 10.22 -15.09 9.17
CA ARG A 76 10.28 -14.72 7.76
C ARG A 76 9.79 -13.30 7.56
N ARG A 77 10.54 -12.56 6.76
CA ARG A 77 10.12 -11.24 6.27
C ARG A 77 9.51 -11.44 4.87
N PRO A 78 8.20 -11.18 4.69
CA PRO A 78 7.61 -11.31 3.36
C PRO A 78 8.20 -10.25 2.41
N ALA A 79 8.51 -10.65 1.19
CA ALA A 79 8.92 -9.71 0.14
C ALA A 79 7.71 -8.81 -0.21
N SER A 80 7.72 -7.57 0.27
CA SER A 80 6.62 -6.63 0.10
C SER A 80 7.13 -5.21 0.03
N GLY A 81 6.85 -4.52 -1.09
CA GLY A 81 7.15 -3.10 -1.24
C GLY A 81 6.46 -2.24 -0.19
N LEU A 82 5.23 -2.61 0.22
CA LEU A 82 4.50 -1.93 1.30
C LEU A 82 5.27 -2.00 2.62
N VAL A 83 5.74 -3.19 3.01
CA VAL A 83 6.51 -3.36 4.25
C VAL A 83 7.79 -2.52 4.20
N THR A 84 8.52 -2.57 3.09
CA THR A 84 9.75 -1.79 2.90
C THR A 84 9.51 -0.29 3.00
N ALA A 85 8.37 0.21 2.50
CA ALA A 85 8.03 1.63 2.53
C ALA A 85 7.55 2.11 3.92
N VAL A 86 6.78 1.30 4.64
CA VAL A 86 6.09 1.72 5.86
C VAL A 86 6.88 1.39 7.14
N GLU A 87 7.69 0.33 7.14
CA GLU A 87 8.45 -0.09 8.32
C GLU A 87 9.38 1.01 8.89
N PRO A 88 10.08 1.83 8.06
CA PRO A 88 10.89 2.93 8.58
C PRO A 88 10.07 3.96 9.38
N VAL A 89 8.82 4.21 9.00
CA VAL A 89 7.90 5.09 9.74
C VAL A 89 7.57 4.47 11.09
N MET A 90 7.22 3.18 11.12
CA MET A 90 6.89 2.46 12.35
C MET A 90 8.03 2.43 13.34
N ARG A 91 9.25 2.17 12.86
CA ARG A 91 10.46 2.23 13.68
C ARG A 91 10.71 3.63 14.23
N ALA A 92 10.43 4.67 13.44
CA ALA A 92 10.66 6.06 13.85
C ALA A 92 9.66 6.53 14.92
N CYS A 93 8.38 6.10 14.87
CA CYS A 93 7.32 6.55 15.79
C CYS A 93 7.03 5.57 16.93
N SER A 94 7.61 4.37 16.91
CA SER A 94 7.35 3.29 17.90
C SER A 94 5.84 2.96 18.07
N GLY A 95 5.10 3.03 16.96
CA GLY A 95 3.65 2.88 16.93
C GLY A 95 3.15 1.43 16.99
N THR A 96 1.90 1.22 16.57
CA THR A 96 1.29 -0.11 16.45
C THR A 96 0.98 -0.43 15.00
N TRP A 97 1.41 -1.61 14.54
CA TRP A 97 1.06 -2.14 13.22
C TRP A 97 0.02 -3.25 13.36
N ILE A 98 -1.17 -3.04 12.83
CA ILE A 98 -2.27 -4.02 12.85
C ILE A 98 -2.28 -4.74 11.52
N ALA A 99 -2.22 -6.08 11.53
CA ALA A 99 -2.19 -6.89 10.32
C ALA A 99 -2.82 -8.27 10.54
N HIS A 100 -3.15 -8.97 9.43
CA HIS A 100 -3.54 -10.38 9.48
C HIS A 100 -2.33 -11.25 9.80
N GLY A 101 -2.45 -12.07 10.84
CA GLY A 101 -1.44 -13.08 11.20
C GLY A 101 -1.65 -14.34 10.36
N SER A 102 -0.69 -14.63 9.48
CA SER A 102 -0.74 -15.72 8.51
C SER A 102 0.34 -16.79 8.70
N GLY A 103 1.30 -16.55 9.60
CA GLY A 103 2.35 -17.50 9.95
C GLY A 103 1.86 -18.65 10.81
N THR A 104 2.38 -19.85 10.57
CA THR A 104 1.96 -21.08 11.27
C THR A 104 2.24 -21.06 12.78
N ALA A 105 3.23 -20.27 13.24
CA ALA A 105 3.58 -20.08 14.64
C ALA A 105 3.25 -18.68 15.18
N ASP A 106 2.52 -17.85 14.43
CA ASP A 106 2.20 -16.48 14.83
C ASP A 106 1.39 -16.40 16.13
N ARG A 107 0.48 -17.37 16.34
CA ARG A 107 -0.32 -17.47 17.59
C ARG A 107 0.53 -17.81 18.80
N GLU A 108 1.56 -18.65 18.62
CA GLU A 108 2.49 -19.03 19.67
C GLU A 108 3.43 -17.89 20.05
N ALA A 109 3.87 -17.11 19.06
CA ALA A 109 4.77 -15.98 19.23
C ALA A 109 4.11 -14.72 19.81
N ALA A 110 2.78 -14.65 19.81
CA ALA A 110 2.03 -13.49 20.27
C ALA A 110 1.51 -13.65 21.69
N ASP A 111 1.24 -12.54 22.37
CA ASP A 111 0.52 -12.52 23.63
C ASP A 111 -0.98 -12.87 23.46
N LYS A 112 -1.73 -12.88 24.59
CA LYS A 112 -3.18 -13.19 24.57
C LYS A 112 -4.01 -12.22 23.73
N GLN A 113 -3.51 -11.01 23.51
CA GLN A 113 -4.14 -9.98 22.69
C GLN A 113 -3.67 -10.04 21.22
N GLY A 114 -2.76 -10.97 20.89
CA GLY A 114 -2.19 -11.09 19.53
C GLY A 114 -1.08 -10.07 19.25
N ARG A 115 -0.43 -9.53 20.28
CA ARG A 115 0.66 -8.55 20.15
C ARG A 115 2.01 -9.22 20.25
N VAL A 116 2.97 -8.72 19.49
CA VAL A 116 4.39 -9.09 19.58
C VAL A 116 5.25 -7.86 19.31
N ARG A 117 6.36 -7.73 20.01
CA ARG A 117 7.33 -6.64 19.79
C ARG A 117 8.25 -7.02 18.65
N VAL A 118 8.41 -6.10 17.68
CA VAL A 118 9.23 -6.29 16.46
C VAL A 118 10.07 -5.05 16.18
N PRO A 119 11.19 -5.17 15.40
CA PRO A 119 11.79 -6.40 14.86
C PRO A 119 12.26 -7.35 15.98
N PRO A 120 12.42 -8.65 15.71
CA PRO A 120 12.80 -9.62 16.74
C PRO A 120 14.14 -9.33 17.42
N ASP A 121 15.14 -8.90 16.62
CA ASP A 121 16.49 -8.64 17.10
C ASP A 121 16.63 -7.31 17.87
N HIS A 122 15.77 -6.33 17.54
CA HIS A 122 15.76 -5.00 18.14
C HIS A 122 14.34 -4.42 18.18
N PRO A 123 13.53 -4.79 19.18
CA PRO A 123 12.12 -4.41 19.24
C PRO A 123 11.88 -2.90 19.33
N GLU A 124 11.31 -2.31 18.29
CA GLU A 124 11.07 -0.88 18.18
C GLU A 124 9.57 -0.51 18.21
N TYR A 125 8.68 -1.39 17.70
CA TYR A 125 7.25 -1.15 17.63
C TYR A 125 6.43 -2.40 17.95
N THR A 126 5.10 -2.27 18.06
CA THR A 126 4.19 -3.38 18.32
C THR A 126 3.53 -3.85 17.04
N LEU A 127 3.56 -5.15 16.77
CA LEU A 127 2.74 -5.82 15.77
C LEU A 127 1.53 -6.44 16.47
N ARG A 128 0.32 -6.00 16.12
CA ARG A 128 -0.97 -6.52 16.57
C ARG A 128 -1.58 -7.37 15.47
N ARG A 129 -1.78 -8.64 15.71
CA ARG A 129 -2.32 -9.59 14.74
C ARG A 129 -3.82 -9.78 14.89
N ILE A 130 -4.51 -9.81 13.76
CA ILE A 130 -5.91 -10.21 13.64
C ILE A 130 -5.94 -11.61 13.06
N TRP A 131 -6.69 -12.49 13.72
CA TRP A 131 -6.82 -13.89 13.31
C TRP A 131 -8.07 -14.04 12.46
N LEU A 132 -7.92 -14.37 11.18
CA LEU A 132 -9.03 -14.69 10.29
C LEU A 132 -9.28 -16.20 10.28
N THR A 133 -10.54 -16.58 10.12
CA THR A 133 -10.91 -17.95 9.77
C THR A 133 -10.66 -18.17 8.28
N GLU A 134 -10.60 -19.42 7.86
CA GLU A 134 -10.44 -19.79 6.44
C GLU A 134 -11.59 -19.20 5.58
N THR A 135 -12.82 -19.20 6.09
CA THR A 135 -13.98 -18.61 5.42
C THR A 135 -13.83 -17.10 5.26
N GLU A 136 -13.38 -16.39 6.30
CA GLU A 136 -13.14 -14.95 6.25
C GLU A 136 -12.01 -14.63 5.26
N GLU A 137 -10.89 -15.34 5.32
CA GLU A 137 -9.78 -15.12 4.40
C GLU A 137 -10.19 -15.41 2.95
N THR A 138 -10.91 -16.52 2.71
CA THR A 138 -11.40 -16.89 1.38
C THR A 138 -12.33 -15.81 0.81
N GLY A 139 -13.31 -15.35 1.56
CA GLY A 139 -14.26 -14.35 1.05
C GLY A 139 -13.66 -12.94 0.98
N TYR A 140 -12.96 -12.50 2.02
CA TYR A 140 -12.39 -11.15 2.08
C TYR A 140 -11.18 -10.98 1.15
N TYR A 141 -10.16 -11.83 1.31
CA TYR A 141 -8.89 -11.65 0.61
C TYR A 141 -8.93 -12.25 -0.79
N TYR A 142 -9.23 -13.56 -0.93
CA TYR A 142 -9.24 -14.20 -2.23
C TYR A 142 -10.43 -13.73 -3.06
N GLY A 143 -11.65 -13.77 -2.55
CA GLY A 143 -12.87 -13.44 -3.28
C GLY A 143 -12.99 -11.94 -3.56
N PHE A 144 -13.44 -11.15 -2.59
CA PHE A 144 -13.78 -9.74 -2.86
C PHE A 144 -12.59 -8.90 -3.29
N ALA A 145 -11.44 -9.02 -2.59
CA ALA A 145 -10.28 -8.21 -2.91
C ALA A 145 -9.58 -8.68 -4.20
N ASN A 146 -9.27 -9.97 -4.37
CA ASN A 146 -8.40 -10.45 -5.44
C ASN A 146 -9.13 -11.00 -6.68
N GLU A 147 -10.32 -11.57 -6.57
CA GLU A 147 -11.16 -11.90 -7.73
C GLU A 147 -12.07 -10.73 -8.15
N GLY A 148 -12.40 -9.80 -7.25
CA GLY A 148 -13.25 -8.64 -7.51
C GLY A 148 -12.45 -7.38 -7.82
N LEU A 149 -11.92 -6.72 -6.78
CA LEU A 149 -11.30 -5.39 -6.91
C LEU A 149 -10.00 -5.38 -7.71
N TRP A 150 -9.17 -6.40 -7.56
CA TRP A 150 -7.87 -6.46 -8.26
C TRP A 150 -8.02 -6.40 -9.79
N PRO A 151 -8.75 -7.32 -10.45
CA PRO A 151 -8.92 -7.26 -11.90
C PRO A 151 -9.70 -6.03 -12.35
N LEU A 152 -10.70 -5.57 -11.57
CA LEU A 152 -11.45 -4.37 -11.83
C LEU A 152 -10.56 -3.13 -11.93
N CYS A 153 -9.74 -2.91 -10.88
CA CYS A 153 -8.91 -1.72 -10.78
C CYS A 153 -7.75 -1.71 -11.78
N HIS A 154 -7.23 -2.87 -12.15
CA HIS A 154 -6.17 -2.99 -13.16
C HIS A 154 -6.70 -2.98 -14.61
N ILE A 155 -8.02 -3.05 -14.82
CA ILE A 155 -8.62 -3.25 -16.14
C ILE A 155 -7.95 -4.45 -16.85
N ALA A 156 -7.82 -5.54 -16.11
CA ALA A 156 -6.92 -6.63 -16.46
C ALA A 156 -7.47 -7.58 -17.56
N HIS A 157 -8.61 -7.26 -18.16
CA HIS A 157 -9.33 -8.12 -19.11
C HIS A 157 -9.67 -9.52 -18.58
N VAL A 158 -9.57 -9.71 -17.28
CA VAL A 158 -10.12 -10.82 -16.51
C VAL A 158 -11.42 -10.34 -15.90
N ARG A 159 -12.49 -11.15 -16.00
CA ARG A 159 -13.80 -10.75 -15.50
C ARG A 159 -13.78 -10.65 -13.96
N PRO A 160 -14.04 -9.47 -13.39
CA PRO A 160 -14.18 -9.34 -11.94
C PRO A 160 -15.35 -10.16 -11.41
N LEU A 161 -15.15 -10.87 -10.32
CA LEU A 161 -16.18 -11.67 -9.68
C LEU A 161 -16.63 -11.00 -8.38
N PHE A 162 -17.94 -10.77 -8.28
CA PHE A 162 -18.55 -10.14 -7.09
C PHE A 162 -19.66 -11.05 -6.57
N ARG A 163 -19.41 -11.66 -5.39
CA ARG A 163 -20.35 -12.53 -4.69
C ARG A 163 -20.80 -11.85 -3.41
N THR A 164 -22.08 -11.97 -3.07
CA THR A 164 -22.61 -11.42 -1.81
C THR A 164 -21.96 -12.04 -0.59
N SER A 165 -21.61 -13.33 -0.63
CA SER A 165 -20.88 -14.01 0.43
C SER A 165 -19.53 -13.37 0.72
N ASP A 166 -18.77 -13.04 -0.34
CA ASP A 166 -17.45 -12.43 -0.24
C ASP A 166 -17.53 -11.00 0.29
N TRP A 167 -18.54 -10.25 -0.16
CA TRP A 167 -18.85 -8.92 0.37
C TRP A 167 -19.12 -8.95 1.87
N GLN A 168 -19.90 -9.93 2.36
CA GLN A 168 -20.18 -10.07 3.79
C GLN A 168 -18.90 -10.31 4.59
N GLN A 169 -17.96 -11.12 4.08
CA GLN A 169 -16.67 -11.32 4.72
C GLN A 169 -15.81 -10.05 4.66
N TYR A 170 -15.82 -9.34 3.54
CA TYR A 170 -15.09 -8.07 3.41
C TYR A 170 -15.59 -7.03 4.43
N LEU A 171 -16.90 -6.92 4.62
CA LEU A 171 -17.54 -6.07 5.62
C LEU A 171 -17.11 -6.47 7.05
N SER A 172 -17.26 -7.76 7.39
CA SER A 172 -16.94 -8.29 8.71
C SER A 172 -15.47 -8.10 9.07
N VAL A 173 -14.56 -8.37 8.14
CA VAL A 173 -13.11 -8.22 8.36
C VAL A 173 -12.74 -6.76 8.53
N ASN A 174 -13.26 -5.84 7.68
CA ASN A 174 -13.02 -4.41 7.86
C ASN A 174 -13.50 -3.92 9.24
N GLN A 175 -14.66 -4.38 9.72
CA GLN A 175 -15.15 -4.03 11.06
C GLN A 175 -14.22 -4.53 12.16
N ARG A 176 -13.73 -5.78 12.08
CA ARG A 176 -12.76 -6.31 13.07
C ARG A 176 -11.47 -5.52 13.11
N PHE A 177 -10.99 -5.02 11.96
CA PHE A 177 -9.82 -4.14 11.92
C PHE A 177 -10.14 -2.77 12.54
N ALA A 178 -11.35 -2.22 12.34
CA ALA A 178 -11.78 -0.98 12.98
C ALA A 178 -11.85 -1.11 14.50
N ASP A 179 -12.39 -2.23 14.99
CA ASP A 179 -12.45 -2.54 16.41
C ASP A 179 -11.04 -2.66 17.02
N ALA A 180 -10.13 -3.32 16.31
CA ALA A 180 -8.73 -3.42 16.72
C ALA A 180 -8.00 -2.05 16.73
N VAL A 181 -8.29 -1.16 15.80
CA VAL A 181 -7.78 0.22 15.85
C VAL A 181 -8.28 0.93 17.12
N ALA A 182 -9.56 0.78 17.44
CA ALA A 182 -10.14 1.38 18.65
C ALA A 182 -9.53 0.80 19.94
N GLU A 183 -9.27 -0.53 19.98
CA GLU A 183 -8.61 -1.20 21.11
C GLU A 183 -7.16 -0.74 21.30
N GLU A 184 -6.45 -0.42 20.24
CA GLU A 184 -5.05 0.02 20.27
C GLU A 184 -4.92 1.54 20.44
N ALA A 185 -5.96 2.32 20.23
CA ALA A 185 -5.93 3.78 20.36
C ALA A 185 -5.76 4.19 21.83
N HIS A 186 -4.78 5.06 22.12
CA HIS A 186 -4.54 5.60 23.44
C HIS A 186 -5.30 6.90 23.73
N GLY A 187 -6.01 7.45 22.75
CA GLY A 187 -6.77 8.69 22.80
C GLY A 187 -7.88 8.69 21.75
N ASP A 188 -8.51 9.84 21.55
CA ASP A 188 -9.61 10.01 20.61
C ASP A 188 -9.17 10.61 19.25
N ASP A 189 -7.89 10.94 19.09
CA ASP A 189 -7.28 11.60 17.93
C ASP A 189 -6.01 10.90 17.36
N PRO A 190 -5.93 9.56 17.30
CA PRO A 190 -4.76 8.88 16.75
C PRO A 190 -4.58 9.19 15.26
N VAL A 191 -3.33 9.09 14.77
CA VAL A 191 -3.02 9.06 13.33
C VAL A 191 -3.07 7.61 12.85
N VAL A 192 -3.97 7.31 11.91
CA VAL A 192 -4.17 5.96 11.39
C VAL A 192 -3.82 5.92 9.90
N LEU A 193 -2.80 5.13 9.55
CA LEU A 193 -2.35 4.90 8.18
C LEU A 193 -2.97 3.60 7.64
N VAL A 194 -4.04 3.71 6.86
CA VAL A 194 -4.74 2.58 6.26
C VAL A 194 -4.11 2.25 4.90
N GLN A 195 -3.72 0.99 4.70
CA GLN A 195 -2.99 0.57 3.52
C GLN A 195 -3.82 -0.35 2.62
N ASP A 196 -4.04 0.15 1.38
CA ASP A 196 -4.47 -0.62 0.23
C ASP A 196 -5.97 -1.00 0.16
N TYR A 197 -6.37 -1.56 -0.98
CA TYR A 197 -7.74 -1.89 -1.40
C TYR A 197 -8.45 -2.94 -0.54
N HIS A 198 -7.74 -3.58 0.34
CA HIS A 198 -8.31 -4.51 1.32
C HIS A 198 -9.22 -3.80 2.34
N PHE A 199 -9.07 -2.49 2.50
CA PHE A 199 -9.65 -1.71 3.57
C PHE A 199 -10.44 -0.49 3.09
N ALA A 200 -11.15 -0.59 1.96
CA ALA A 200 -11.93 0.54 1.44
C ALA A 200 -13.05 1.01 2.38
N LEU A 201 -13.57 0.14 3.25
CA LEU A 201 -14.62 0.49 4.22
C LEU A 201 -14.06 0.99 5.55
N LEU A 202 -12.84 0.61 5.86
CA LEU A 202 -12.21 0.83 7.17
C LEU A 202 -12.13 2.31 7.58
N PRO A 203 -11.82 3.28 6.70
CA PRO A 203 -11.73 4.68 7.08
C PRO A 203 -13.02 5.22 7.69
N ALA A 204 -14.18 4.95 7.08
CA ALA A 204 -15.47 5.36 7.63
C ALA A 204 -15.80 4.62 8.93
N MET A 205 -15.47 3.35 9.05
CA MET A 205 -15.68 2.57 10.27
C MET A 205 -14.83 3.12 11.42
N ILE A 206 -13.56 3.47 11.19
CA ILE A 206 -12.71 4.13 12.17
C ILE A 206 -13.31 5.49 12.56
N ARG A 207 -13.73 6.29 11.60
CA ARG A 207 -14.30 7.61 11.84
C ARG A 207 -15.55 7.56 12.71
N ASN A 208 -16.37 6.52 12.57
CA ASN A 208 -17.57 6.33 13.41
C ASN A 208 -17.22 6.06 14.87
N ILE A 209 -16.09 5.40 15.15
CA ILE A 209 -15.65 5.04 16.51
C ILE A 209 -14.76 6.15 17.09
N LEU A 210 -13.86 6.71 16.28
CA LEU A 210 -12.88 7.73 16.65
C LEU A 210 -13.07 8.96 15.74
N PRO A 211 -14.05 9.82 16.01
CA PRO A 211 -14.41 10.95 15.13
C PRO A 211 -13.29 11.97 14.90
N LYS A 212 -12.34 12.07 15.83
CA LYS A 212 -11.22 13.01 15.74
C LYS A 212 -9.95 12.41 15.13
N ALA A 213 -9.90 11.10 14.90
CA ALA A 213 -8.73 10.44 14.33
C ALA A 213 -8.32 11.08 12.99
N THR A 214 -7.03 11.23 12.74
CA THR A 214 -6.51 11.57 11.42
C THR A 214 -6.31 10.28 10.64
N VAL A 215 -7.22 10.00 9.70
CA VAL A 215 -7.16 8.78 8.88
C VAL A 215 -6.54 9.10 7.53
N ILE A 216 -5.41 8.49 7.23
CA ILE A 216 -4.68 8.61 5.96
C ILE A 216 -4.75 7.26 5.27
N THR A 217 -5.46 7.20 4.17
CA THR A 217 -5.58 5.97 3.37
C THR A 217 -4.70 6.07 2.14
N PHE A 218 -3.88 5.05 1.88
CA PHE A 218 -3.10 4.95 0.67
C PHE A 218 -3.56 3.74 -0.16
N TRP A 219 -4.01 4.02 -1.39
CA TRP A 219 -4.47 3.04 -2.35
C TRP A 219 -3.34 2.65 -3.30
N HIS A 220 -2.80 1.43 -3.16
CA HIS A 220 -1.58 1.01 -3.85
C HIS A 220 -1.79 0.51 -5.28
N ILE A 221 -3.01 0.17 -5.66
CA ILE A 221 -3.32 -0.31 -7.00
C ILE A 221 -3.87 0.82 -7.89
N PRO A 222 -3.94 0.67 -9.22
CA PRO A 222 -4.58 1.65 -10.08
C PRO A 222 -6.02 1.95 -9.65
N TRP A 223 -6.49 3.17 -9.92
CA TRP A 223 -7.92 3.48 -9.87
C TRP A 223 -8.44 3.61 -11.31
N PRO A 224 -9.44 2.80 -11.73
CA PRO A 224 -9.95 2.80 -13.10
C PRO A 224 -10.81 4.03 -13.38
N ASN A 225 -11.27 4.17 -14.63
CA ASN A 225 -12.28 5.16 -14.97
C ASN A 225 -13.63 4.86 -14.30
N PRO A 226 -14.54 5.85 -14.20
CA PRO A 226 -15.84 5.67 -13.54
C PRO A 226 -16.69 4.55 -14.15
N GLU A 227 -16.65 4.39 -15.47
CA GLU A 227 -17.42 3.37 -16.20
C GLU A 227 -17.00 1.96 -15.76
N SER A 228 -15.69 1.72 -15.71
CA SER A 228 -15.15 0.42 -15.26
C SER A 228 -15.46 0.16 -13.80
N PHE A 229 -15.24 1.16 -12.92
CA PHE A 229 -15.54 0.99 -11.49
C PHE A 229 -17.03 0.77 -11.23
N GLY A 230 -17.89 1.35 -12.08
CA GLY A 230 -19.34 1.26 -12.01
C GLY A 230 -19.92 -0.15 -12.11
N ILE A 231 -19.16 -1.15 -12.58
CA ILE A 231 -19.61 -2.54 -12.59
C ILE A 231 -19.58 -3.19 -11.21
N CYS A 232 -18.87 -2.59 -10.21
CA CYS A 232 -18.90 -3.07 -8.84
C CYS A 232 -20.30 -2.85 -8.23
N PRO A 233 -20.97 -3.90 -7.72
CA PRO A 233 -22.29 -3.75 -7.11
C PRO A 233 -22.30 -2.82 -5.89
N TRP A 234 -21.23 -2.83 -5.10
CA TRP A 234 -21.07 -2.04 -3.86
C TRP A 234 -20.19 -0.80 -4.03
N ARG A 235 -20.20 -0.20 -5.24
CA ARG A 235 -19.38 0.97 -5.57
C ARG A 235 -19.64 2.17 -4.65
N GLU A 236 -20.90 2.40 -4.27
CA GLU A 236 -21.28 3.53 -3.42
C GLU A 236 -20.82 3.34 -1.97
N GLU A 237 -20.93 2.12 -1.47
CA GLU A 237 -20.45 1.74 -0.14
C GLU A 237 -18.93 1.85 -0.05
N LEU A 238 -18.20 1.36 -1.06
CA LEU A 238 -16.75 1.47 -1.11
C LEU A 238 -16.29 2.92 -1.16
N LEU A 239 -16.86 3.73 -2.05
CA LEU A 239 -16.56 5.16 -2.15
C LEU A 239 -16.88 5.88 -0.84
N SER A 240 -18.06 5.61 -0.25
CA SER A 240 -18.44 6.19 1.04
C SER A 240 -17.50 5.80 2.16
N GLY A 241 -17.03 4.55 2.16
CA GLY A 241 -16.04 4.03 3.09
C GLY A 241 -14.71 4.78 3.00
N MET A 242 -14.21 4.94 1.78
CA MET A 242 -12.95 5.66 1.53
C MET A 242 -13.01 7.14 1.90
N LEU A 243 -14.17 7.80 1.74
CA LEU A 243 -14.40 9.20 2.13
C LEU A 243 -14.45 9.42 3.65
N GLY A 244 -14.32 8.40 4.47
CA GLY A 244 -14.00 8.51 5.90
C GLY A 244 -12.56 8.97 6.17
N SER A 245 -11.69 8.96 5.14
CA SER A 245 -10.31 9.43 5.23
C SER A 245 -10.22 10.94 5.35
N THR A 246 -9.24 11.43 6.11
CA THR A 246 -8.79 12.83 6.09
C THR A 246 -7.99 13.09 4.80
N ILE A 247 -7.10 12.16 4.46
CA ILE A 247 -6.29 12.19 3.25
C ILE A 247 -6.41 10.83 2.55
N LEU A 248 -6.65 10.87 1.24
CA LEU A 248 -6.66 9.70 0.38
C LEU A 248 -5.58 9.84 -0.67
N GLY A 249 -4.58 8.96 -0.61
CA GLY A 249 -3.40 8.98 -1.45
C GLY A 249 -3.43 7.94 -2.56
N PHE A 250 -2.94 8.33 -3.75
CA PHE A 250 -2.68 7.45 -4.89
C PHE A 250 -1.26 7.64 -5.40
N HIS A 251 -0.75 6.74 -6.24
CA HIS A 251 0.59 6.87 -6.82
C HIS A 251 0.69 7.98 -7.89
N THR A 252 -0.39 8.26 -8.61
CA THR A 252 -0.37 9.17 -9.76
C THR A 252 -1.54 10.13 -9.75
N ARG A 253 -1.34 11.33 -10.33
CA ARG A 253 -2.42 12.31 -10.55
C ARG A 253 -3.55 11.76 -11.41
N PHE A 254 -3.23 10.84 -12.34
CA PHE A 254 -4.23 10.20 -13.18
C PHE A 254 -5.25 9.40 -12.35
N HIS A 255 -4.78 8.65 -11.34
CA HIS A 255 -5.67 7.90 -10.45
C HIS A 255 -6.46 8.80 -9.51
N CYS A 256 -5.87 9.91 -9.04
CA CYS A 256 -6.61 10.93 -8.27
C CYS A 256 -7.77 11.49 -9.11
N LYS A 257 -7.49 11.88 -10.36
CA LYS A 257 -8.52 12.39 -11.28
C LYS A 257 -9.64 11.37 -11.48
N ASN A 258 -9.29 10.12 -11.81
CA ASN A 258 -10.27 9.06 -12.01
C ASN A 258 -11.12 8.82 -10.75
N PHE A 259 -10.52 8.90 -9.56
CA PHE A 259 -11.25 8.77 -8.30
C PHE A 259 -12.25 9.92 -8.11
N LEU A 260 -11.83 11.17 -8.31
CA LEU A 260 -12.71 12.34 -8.22
C LEU A 260 -13.89 12.23 -9.19
N GLU A 261 -13.64 11.85 -10.45
CA GLU A 261 -14.68 11.63 -11.45
C GLU A 261 -15.62 10.46 -11.08
N THR A 262 -15.09 9.42 -10.44
CA THR A 262 -15.89 8.29 -9.95
C THR A 262 -16.82 8.71 -8.81
N VAL A 263 -16.30 9.51 -7.87
CA VAL A 263 -17.10 10.05 -6.76
C VAL A 263 -18.19 10.99 -7.28
N ASP A 264 -17.87 11.90 -8.20
CA ASP A 264 -18.82 12.82 -8.82
C ASP A 264 -19.98 12.09 -9.51
N ARG A 265 -19.68 10.95 -10.13
CA ARG A 265 -20.67 10.16 -10.86
C ARG A 265 -21.61 9.35 -9.98
N TYR A 266 -21.13 8.82 -8.84
CA TYR A 266 -21.88 7.84 -8.05
C TYR A 266 -22.32 8.33 -6.67
N LEU A 267 -21.82 9.46 -6.21
CA LEU A 267 -22.18 10.01 -4.90
C LEU A 267 -22.61 11.47 -5.00
N GLU A 268 -23.58 11.86 -4.20
CA GLU A 268 -23.89 13.27 -3.97
C GLU A 268 -22.84 13.90 -3.05
N THR A 269 -21.91 14.67 -3.63
CA THR A 269 -20.80 15.31 -2.94
C THR A 269 -20.50 16.67 -3.54
N ARG A 270 -19.78 17.52 -2.78
CA ARG A 270 -19.20 18.74 -3.31
C ARG A 270 -17.71 18.50 -3.55
N ILE A 271 -17.27 18.65 -4.79
CA ILE A 271 -15.88 18.51 -5.20
C ILE A 271 -15.29 19.88 -5.51
N GLU A 272 -14.16 20.20 -4.88
CA GLU A 272 -13.36 21.38 -5.16
C GLU A 272 -12.11 20.93 -5.94
N HIS A 273 -12.12 21.16 -7.24
CA HIS A 273 -11.08 20.65 -8.13
C HIS A 273 -9.72 21.35 -7.93
N GLU A 274 -9.70 22.64 -7.57
CA GLU A 274 -8.46 23.39 -7.35
C GLU A 274 -7.65 22.85 -6.16
N SER A 275 -8.34 22.48 -5.09
CA SER A 275 -7.74 21.91 -3.88
C SER A 275 -7.81 20.38 -3.82
N SER A 276 -8.39 19.73 -4.85
CA SER A 276 -8.61 18.28 -4.90
C SER A 276 -9.30 17.73 -3.64
N THR A 277 -10.30 18.47 -3.11
CA THR A 277 -11.02 18.09 -1.90
C THR A 277 -12.46 17.68 -2.21
N ILE A 278 -12.95 16.70 -1.45
CA ILE A 278 -14.32 16.23 -1.48
C ILE A 278 -14.97 16.52 -0.14
N SER A 279 -16.09 17.24 -0.17
CA SER A 279 -16.92 17.49 1.02
C SER A 279 -18.18 16.67 0.96
N ARG A 280 -18.42 15.83 1.98
CA ARG A 280 -19.63 15.02 2.13
C ARG A 280 -20.04 14.91 3.59
N GLN A 281 -21.30 15.22 3.91
CA GLN A 281 -21.88 15.12 5.26
C GLN A 281 -21.03 15.82 6.35
N GLY A 282 -20.44 16.98 6.02
CA GLY A 282 -19.59 17.74 6.94
C GLY A 282 -18.15 17.24 7.07
N MET A 283 -17.79 16.15 6.40
CA MET A 283 -16.43 15.64 6.33
C MET A 283 -15.72 16.18 5.09
N LEU A 284 -14.42 16.44 5.22
CA LEU A 284 -13.55 16.87 4.13
C LEU A 284 -12.46 15.83 3.92
N THR A 285 -12.34 15.33 2.68
CA THR A 285 -11.29 14.40 2.26
C THR A 285 -10.41 15.08 1.22
N LEU A 286 -9.10 15.16 1.47
CA LEU A 286 -8.09 15.59 0.50
C LEU A 286 -7.68 14.38 -0.34
N VAL A 287 -7.73 14.52 -1.67
CA VAL A 287 -7.32 13.47 -2.64
C VAL A 287 -6.05 13.91 -3.33
N GLU A 288 -4.93 13.23 -3.09
CA GLU A 288 -3.65 13.67 -3.61
C GLU A 288 -2.72 12.52 -4.03
N ASN A 289 -1.73 12.83 -4.88
CA ASN A 289 -0.76 11.84 -5.31
C ASN A 289 0.50 11.86 -4.45
N TYR A 290 0.86 10.68 -3.95
CA TYR A 290 2.09 10.44 -3.20
C TYR A 290 2.83 9.27 -3.86
N PRO A 291 3.67 9.52 -4.87
CA PRO A 291 4.41 8.45 -5.52
C PRO A 291 5.38 7.82 -4.51
N ILE A 292 5.32 6.49 -4.41
CA ILE A 292 6.26 5.76 -3.56
C ILE A 292 7.68 5.95 -4.08
N SER A 293 8.62 6.21 -3.18
CA SER A 293 10.04 6.37 -3.52
C SER A 293 10.87 5.14 -3.09
N LEU A 294 12.10 5.10 -3.58
CA LEU A 294 13.09 4.08 -3.22
C LEU A 294 14.21 4.73 -2.44
N GLN A 295 14.74 4.03 -1.45
CA GLN A 295 15.99 4.41 -0.82
C GLN A 295 17.15 4.07 -1.77
N TRP A 296 17.90 5.10 -2.18
CA TRP A 296 19.07 4.93 -3.03
C TRP A 296 20.26 5.75 -2.50
N PRO A 297 21.47 5.16 -2.36
CA PRO A 297 21.77 3.74 -2.58
C PRO A 297 21.02 2.82 -1.62
N SER A 298 20.81 1.57 -2.05
CA SER A 298 20.20 0.56 -1.20
C SER A 298 21.09 0.26 0.02
N PRO A 299 20.53 0.10 1.24
CA PRO A 299 21.31 -0.25 2.44
C PRO A 299 22.11 -1.56 2.30
N TRP A 300 21.73 -2.40 1.34
CA TRP A 300 22.40 -3.68 1.07
C TRP A 300 23.60 -3.54 0.13
N GLN A 301 23.79 -2.38 -0.50
CA GLN A 301 24.82 -2.20 -1.54
C GLN A 301 26.24 -2.43 -0.99
N ASP A 302 26.50 -1.96 0.22
CA ASP A 302 27.83 -2.08 0.86
C ASP A 302 28.17 -3.52 1.29
N THR A 303 27.15 -4.40 1.39
CA THR A 303 27.29 -5.81 1.79
C THR A 303 27.27 -6.78 0.62
N GLN A 304 26.99 -6.29 -0.60
CA GLN A 304 26.92 -7.12 -1.79
C GLN A 304 28.31 -7.29 -2.44
N PRO A 305 28.60 -8.45 -3.05
CA PRO A 305 29.76 -8.58 -3.91
C PRO A 305 29.73 -7.59 -5.08
N SER A 306 30.88 -7.29 -5.68
CA SER A 306 30.94 -6.40 -6.81
C SER A 306 30.10 -6.93 -8.01
N VAL A 307 29.63 -6.01 -8.87
CA VAL A 307 28.85 -6.41 -10.08
C VAL A 307 29.60 -7.44 -10.95
N PRO A 308 30.92 -7.31 -11.21
CA PRO A 308 31.68 -8.37 -11.90
C PRO A 308 31.64 -9.72 -11.19
N ASP A 309 31.80 -9.74 -9.86
CA ASP A 309 31.77 -10.99 -9.09
C ASP A 309 30.39 -11.64 -9.11
N CYS A 310 29.31 -10.86 -8.93
CA CYS A 310 27.94 -11.33 -9.05
C CYS A 310 27.67 -11.91 -10.44
N ARG A 311 28.13 -11.25 -11.52
CA ARG A 311 28.00 -11.73 -12.88
C ARG A 311 28.70 -13.08 -13.06
N LEU A 312 29.92 -13.20 -12.57
CA LEU A 312 30.69 -14.43 -12.64
C LEU A 312 29.98 -15.58 -11.90
N LEU A 313 29.48 -15.33 -10.69
CA LEU A 313 28.71 -16.32 -9.91
C LEU A 313 27.46 -16.80 -10.66
N VAL A 314 26.69 -15.89 -11.26
CA VAL A 314 25.50 -16.24 -12.06
C VAL A 314 25.89 -17.05 -13.30
N GLN A 315 26.91 -16.61 -14.03
CA GLN A 315 27.40 -17.34 -15.21
C GLN A 315 27.87 -18.76 -14.85
N GLN A 316 28.62 -18.90 -13.77
CA GLN A 316 29.07 -20.22 -13.28
C GLN A 316 27.91 -21.11 -12.86
N SER A 317 26.94 -20.56 -12.09
CA SER A 317 25.78 -21.33 -11.60
C SER A 317 24.89 -21.85 -12.71
N LEU A 318 24.84 -21.14 -13.85
CA LEU A 318 24.01 -21.47 -15.01
C LEU A 318 24.81 -22.11 -16.15
N GLY A 319 26.12 -22.31 -15.98
CA GLY A 319 26.99 -22.88 -17.03
C GLY A 319 27.12 -21.99 -18.27
N LEU A 320 27.05 -20.67 -18.11
CA LEU A 320 27.10 -19.70 -19.20
C LEU A 320 28.56 -19.25 -19.49
N SER A 321 28.83 -18.90 -20.74
CA SER A 321 30.12 -18.29 -21.10
C SER A 321 30.26 -16.86 -20.59
N GLY A 322 31.48 -16.37 -20.40
CA GLY A 322 31.76 -15.01 -19.96
C GLY A 322 31.22 -13.91 -20.88
N GLU A 323 31.00 -14.25 -22.17
CA GLU A 323 30.49 -13.32 -23.18
C GLU A 323 28.96 -13.35 -23.35
N THR A 324 28.26 -14.25 -22.62
CA THR A 324 26.81 -14.36 -22.70
C THR A 324 26.13 -13.09 -22.19
N LEU A 325 25.26 -12.52 -23.00
CA LEU A 325 24.38 -11.42 -22.61
C LEU A 325 23.23 -11.98 -21.79
N ILE A 326 22.95 -11.36 -20.65
CA ILE A 326 21.91 -11.81 -19.71
C ILE A 326 20.81 -10.73 -19.65
N GLY A 327 19.60 -11.12 -20.05
CA GLY A 327 18.36 -10.40 -19.75
C GLY A 327 17.77 -10.91 -18.44
N LEU A 328 17.15 -10.03 -17.64
CA LEU A 328 16.56 -10.40 -16.36
C LEU A 328 15.15 -9.84 -16.23
N GLY A 329 14.20 -10.69 -15.86
CA GLY A 329 12.87 -10.34 -15.38
C GLY A 329 12.68 -10.83 -13.95
N VAL A 330 12.17 -9.97 -13.06
CA VAL A 330 11.89 -10.33 -11.66
C VAL A 330 10.50 -9.83 -11.31
N ASP A 331 9.56 -10.74 -11.12
CA ASP A 331 8.17 -10.42 -10.79
C ASP A 331 7.55 -11.49 -9.90
N ARG A 332 6.38 -11.18 -9.33
CA ARG A 332 5.47 -12.23 -8.88
C ARG A 332 4.81 -12.87 -10.10
N LEU A 333 4.45 -14.12 -9.99
CA LEU A 333 3.64 -14.83 -10.99
C LEU A 333 2.22 -14.26 -10.97
N ASP A 334 1.98 -13.23 -11.80
CA ASP A 334 0.75 -12.46 -11.84
C ASP A 334 0.49 -12.00 -13.29
N TYR A 335 -0.71 -12.21 -13.78
CA TYR A 335 -1.10 -11.90 -15.16
C TYR A 335 -1.02 -10.41 -15.50
N THR A 336 -0.93 -9.52 -14.49
CA THR A 336 -0.73 -8.08 -14.69
C THR A 336 0.73 -7.70 -14.98
N LYS A 337 1.68 -8.64 -14.90
CA LYS A 337 3.13 -8.37 -15.01
C LYS A 337 3.71 -8.56 -16.42
N GLY A 338 2.90 -9.01 -17.37
CA GLY A 338 3.34 -9.18 -18.75
C GLY A 338 4.44 -10.23 -18.94
N ILE A 339 4.45 -11.30 -18.14
CA ILE A 339 5.48 -12.34 -18.21
C ILE A 339 5.42 -13.10 -19.54
N LEU A 340 4.21 -13.48 -19.99
CA LEU A 340 4.02 -14.17 -21.27
C LEU A 340 4.42 -13.28 -22.45
N GLU A 341 4.02 -12.02 -22.43
CA GLU A 341 4.36 -11.04 -23.44
C GLU A 341 5.88 -10.81 -23.51
N ARG A 342 6.55 -10.84 -22.36
CA ARG A 342 8.01 -10.72 -22.27
C ARG A 342 8.71 -11.95 -22.85
N ILE A 343 8.24 -13.15 -22.55
CA ILE A 343 8.77 -14.41 -23.12
C ILE A 343 8.58 -14.42 -24.64
N SER A 344 7.38 -14.06 -25.13
CA SER A 344 7.12 -13.95 -26.57
C SER A 344 7.98 -12.87 -27.25
N ALA A 345 8.27 -11.77 -26.57
CA ALA A 345 9.20 -10.76 -27.09
C ALA A 345 10.63 -11.28 -27.19
N VAL A 346 11.09 -12.10 -26.24
CA VAL A 346 12.40 -12.76 -26.30
C VAL A 346 12.45 -13.79 -27.46
N GLU A 347 11.41 -14.59 -27.62
CA GLU A 347 11.29 -15.50 -28.76
C GLU A 347 11.40 -14.73 -30.07
N ARG A 348 10.62 -13.67 -30.23
CA ARG A 348 10.65 -12.83 -31.43
C ARG A 348 12.01 -12.14 -31.66
N PHE A 349 12.67 -11.72 -30.59
CA PHE A 349 14.03 -11.17 -30.68
C PHE A 349 15.01 -12.20 -31.26
N LEU A 350 14.98 -13.45 -30.79
CA LEU A 350 15.85 -14.51 -31.28
C LEU A 350 15.53 -14.92 -32.72
N GLU A 351 14.27 -14.85 -33.14
CA GLU A 351 13.89 -15.08 -34.55
C GLU A 351 14.46 -13.98 -35.48
N LEU A 352 14.41 -12.71 -35.05
CA LEU A 352 14.92 -11.57 -35.82
C LEU A 352 16.44 -11.47 -35.82
N HIS A 353 17.08 -12.02 -34.78
CA HIS A 353 18.50 -11.97 -34.52
C HIS A 353 19.07 -13.38 -34.26
N PRO A 354 19.09 -14.27 -35.28
CA PRO A 354 19.57 -15.66 -35.13
C PRO A 354 21.01 -15.76 -34.62
N GLU A 355 21.83 -14.73 -34.87
CA GLU A 355 23.21 -14.61 -34.38
C GLU A 355 23.30 -14.47 -32.85
N MET A 356 22.17 -14.17 -32.18
CA MET A 356 22.08 -14.09 -30.72
C MET A 356 21.80 -15.45 -30.08
N ALA A 357 21.40 -16.46 -30.84
CA ALA A 357 21.19 -17.81 -30.31
C ALA A 357 22.50 -18.35 -29.72
N GLY A 358 22.43 -18.79 -28.46
CA GLY A 358 23.61 -19.21 -27.68
C GLY A 358 24.48 -18.08 -27.12
N ARG A 359 24.18 -16.80 -27.44
CA ARG A 359 24.87 -15.62 -26.93
C ARG A 359 24.01 -14.78 -26.01
N PHE A 360 22.70 -14.99 -26.00
CA PHE A 360 21.74 -14.31 -25.12
C PHE A 360 20.95 -15.35 -24.32
N VAL A 361 20.82 -15.10 -23.03
CA VAL A 361 19.98 -15.87 -22.10
C VAL A 361 19.05 -14.93 -21.36
N PHE A 362 17.77 -15.27 -21.32
CA PHE A 362 16.80 -14.55 -20.52
C PHE A 362 16.46 -15.35 -19.26
N ILE A 363 16.63 -14.73 -18.10
CA ILE A 363 16.32 -15.30 -16.79
C ILE A 363 15.05 -14.65 -16.28
N GLN A 364 13.97 -15.43 -16.08
CA GLN A 364 12.75 -14.96 -15.44
C GLN A 364 12.65 -15.56 -14.04
N ILE A 365 12.69 -14.70 -13.03
CA ILE A 365 12.34 -15.07 -11.66
C ILE A 365 10.86 -14.73 -11.48
N ALA A 366 10.02 -15.75 -11.26
CA ALA A 366 8.59 -15.62 -11.09
C ALA A 366 8.18 -16.22 -9.73
N ALA A 367 8.05 -15.40 -8.70
CA ALA A 367 7.65 -15.87 -7.38
C ALA A 367 6.15 -16.21 -7.36
N PRO A 368 5.73 -17.40 -6.87
CA PRO A 368 4.33 -17.76 -6.75
C PRO A 368 3.51 -16.72 -5.99
N SER A 369 2.31 -16.44 -6.45
CA SER A 369 1.40 -15.47 -5.84
C SER A 369 -0.04 -15.94 -6.00
N ARG A 370 -0.85 -15.83 -4.93
CA ARG A 370 -2.29 -16.16 -4.95
C ARG A 370 -2.62 -17.50 -5.59
N SER A 371 -1.78 -18.50 -5.36
CA SER A 371 -1.85 -19.83 -5.99
C SER A 371 -3.14 -20.63 -5.69
N ALA A 372 -3.98 -20.13 -4.76
CA ALA A 372 -5.30 -20.69 -4.51
C ALA A 372 -6.35 -20.25 -5.56
N LEU A 373 -6.10 -19.19 -6.34
CA LEU A 373 -7.02 -18.67 -7.34
C LEU A 373 -6.86 -19.34 -8.70
N GLU A 374 -7.98 -19.74 -9.31
CA GLU A 374 -8.03 -20.46 -10.58
C GLU A 374 -7.31 -19.69 -11.71
N GLU A 375 -7.54 -18.38 -11.84
CA GLU A 375 -6.90 -17.54 -12.85
C GLU A 375 -5.36 -17.50 -12.70
N TYR A 376 -4.86 -17.54 -11.48
CA TYR A 376 -3.42 -17.59 -11.22
C TYR A 376 -2.83 -18.96 -11.50
N GLN A 377 -3.56 -20.05 -11.24
CA GLN A 377 -3.16 -21.43 -11.60
C GLN A 377 -3.13 -21.60 -13.12
N ALA A 378 -4.15 -21.10 -13.82
CA ALA A 378 -4.20 -21.11 -15.27
C ALA A 378 -3.06 -20.28 -15.88
N PHE A 379 -2.72 -19.15 -15.28
CA PHE A 379 -1.59 -18.33 -15.72
C PHE A 379 -0.25 -19.03 -15.49
N ASP A 380 -0.05 -19.66 -14.32
CA ASP A 380 1.15 -20.46 -14.00
C ASP A 380 1.38 -21.57 -15.02
N THR A 381 0.30 -22.28 -15.39
CA THR A 381 0.36 -23.36 -16.41
C THR A 381 0.77 -22.85 -17.80
N ARG A 382 0.46 -21.59 -18.12
CA ARG A 382 0.79 -20.98 -19.41
C ARG A 382 2.22 -20.44 -19.46
N VAL A 383 2.77 -20.04 -18.33
CA VAL A 383 4.15 -19.55 -18.20
C VAL A 383 5.15 -20.70 -18.21
#